data_c7b15a2d5b7d0bb17567375a7824596c
#
_entry.id   c7b15a2d5b7d0bb17567375a7824596c
#
_cell.length_a   1.000
_cell.length_b   1.000
_cell.length_c   1.000
_cell.angle_alpha   90.00
_cell.angle_beta   90.00
_cell.angle_gamma   90.00
#
_symmetry.space_group_name_H-M   'P 1'
#
loop_
_entity.id
_entity.type
_entity.pdbx_description
1 polymer ?
#
loop_
_entity_poly.entity_id
_entity_poly.type
_entity_poly.pdbx_seq_one_letter_code
_entity_poly.pdbx_strand_id
1 'polypeptide(L)'
;MTKLKLLALGVLIATSAGVAHAEGKFSLGAGVGVVEHPYKDYDTDVYPVPVINYEGDNFWFRGLGGGYYLWNDATDKLSITAYWSPLYFKAKDSGDHQMRHLDDRKSTMMAGLSYAHFIQYGYLRTTLAGDTLDNSNGIVWDMAWLYRYTNGGLTVTPGIGVQWNSENQNEYYYGVSRKESARSGLRGYNPNDSWSPYLELSASYNFLGDWSVYGTARYTRLSDEVTDSPMVDKSWTGLISTGITYKF
;
A
#
# COMPACT_ATOMS: atom_id res chain seq x y z
N MET A 1 27.11 -10.02 9.61
CA MET A 1 26.35 -9.13 10.51
C MET A 1 25.14 -8.65 9.73
N THR A 2 24.01 -9.28 9.94
CA THR A 2 22.74 -9.03 9.25
C THR A 2 22.21 -7.68 9.74
N LYS A 3 22.32 -6.64 8.91
CA LYS A 3 21.69 -5.35 9.23
C LYS A 3 20.18 -5.57 9.13
N LEU A 4 19.52 -5.45 10.27
CA LEU A 4 18.07 -5.48 10.38
C LEU A 4 17.52 -4.33 9.51
N LYS A 5 17.03 -4.66 8.31
CA LYS A 5 16.37 -3.70 7.43
C LYS A 5 14.97 -3.47 8.01
N LEU A 6 14.83 -2.46 8.88
CA LEU A 6 13.50 -1.92 9.21
C LEU A 6 13.02 -1.16 7.97
N LEU A 7 12.21 -1.79 7.15
CA LEU A 7 11.53 -1.15 6.04
C LEU A 7 10.03 -1.34 6.23
N ALA A 8 9.37 -0.23 6.23
CA ALA A 8 7.95 -0.08 6.45
C ALA A 8 7.15 -0.58 5.23
N LEU A 9 6.24 -1.48 5.47
CA LEU A 9 5.36 -2.08 4.48
C LEU A 9 4.18 -1.15 4.17
N GLY A 10 3.83 -1.07 2.91
CA GLY A 10 2.73 -0.25 2.41
C GLY A 10 1.39 -0.56 3.02
N VAL A 11 0.64 0.49 3.15
CA VAL A 11 -0.65 0.52 3.79
C VAL A 11 -1.67 -0.26 2.97
N LEU A 12 -1.94 -1.49 3.33
CA LEU A 12 -3.26 -2.04 3.19
C LEU A 12 -4.10 -1.38 4.29
N ILE A 13 -4.83 -0.33 3.95
CA ILE A 13 -5.83 0.24 4.85
C ILE A 13 -6.97 -0.77 4.95
N ALA A 14 -6.77 -1.81 5.75
CA ALA A 14 -7.86 -2.68 6.15
C ALA A 14 -8.73 -1.87 7.10
N THR A 15 -9.76 -1.24 6.53
CA THR A 15 -10.78 -0.57 7.31
C THR A 15 -11.65 -1.64 7.99
N SER A 16 -11.28 -2.05 9.18
CA SER A 16 -12.26 -2.70 10.07
C SER A 16 -13.17 -1.60 10.60
N ALA A 17 -14.18 -1.21 9.82
CA ALA A 17 -15.23 -0.32 10.31
C ALA A 17 -16.12 -1.08 11.30
N GLY A 18 -15.81 -0.99 12.57
CA GLY A 18 -16.75 -1.29 13.66
C GLY A 18 -17.59 -0.04 13.90
N VAL A 19 -18.88 -0.21 14.12
CA VAL A 19 -19.80 0.86 14.53
C VAL A 19 -19.28 1.47 15.84
N ALA A 20 -19.05 2.78 15.84
CA ALA A 20 -18.42 3.50 16.93
C ALA A 20 -19.37 3.70 18.12
N HIS A 21 -18.85 3.50 19.31
CA HIS A 21 -19.22 4.27 20.50
C HIS A 21 -17.94 4.79 21.16
N ALA A 22 -18.01 6.02 21.64
CA ALA A 22 -16.99 6.92 22.13
C ALA A 22 -16.01 6.35 23.17
N GLU A 23 -15.10 5.47 22.74
CA GLU A 23 -13.79 5.21 23.37
C GLU A 23 -12.90 4.66 22.26
N GLY A 24 -11.76 5.32 21.99
CA GLY A 24 -10.87 4.95 20.90
C GLY A 24 -10.44 3.50 21.00
N LYS A 25 -10.69 2.71 19.94
CA LYS A 25 -10.27 1.31 19.88
C LYS A 25 -8.80 1.27 19.53
N PHE A 26 -8.00 0.77 20.45
CA PHE A 26 -6.56 0.60 20.25
C PHE A 26 -6.20 -0.86 20.14
N SER A 27 -5.34 -1.21 19.19
CA SER A 27 -4.77 -2.54 19.09
C SER A 27 -3.30 -2.52 18.71
N LEU A 28 -2.56 -3.45 19.29
CA LEU A 28 -1.15 -3.69 18.99
C LEU A 28 -0.96 -5.12 18.50
N GLY A 29 0.04 -5.31 17.65
CA GLY A 29 0.35 -6.63 17.15
C GLY A 29 1.68 -6.68 16.42
N ALA A 30 1.95 -7.87 15.89
CA ALA A 30 3.09 -8.14 15.04
C ALA A 30 2.70 -9.12 13.94
N GLY A 31 3.38 -9.00 12.83
CA GLY A 31 3.16 -9.85 11.68
C GLY A 31 4.38 -9.91 10.78
N VAL A 32 4.17 -10.54 9.64
CA VAL A 32 5.13 -10.61 8.56
C VAL A 32 4.44 -10.19 7.27
N GLY A 33 5.17 -9.48 6.44
CA GLY A 33 4.74 -9.08 5.11
C GLY A 33 5.71 -9.57 4.05
N VAL A 34 5.16 -9.90 2.89
CA VAL A 34 5.88 -10.33 1.71
C VAL A 34 5.49 -9.44 0.55
N VAL A 35 6.48 -8.83 -0.10
CA VAL A 35 6.28 -7.94 -1.25
C VAL A 35 6.97 -8.52 -2.47
N GLU A 36 6.21 -8.70 -3.52
CA GLU A 36 6.72 -9.03 -4.86
C GLU A 36 6.91 -7.75 -5.66
N HIS A 37 8.16 -7.51 -6.06
CA HIS A 37 8.54 -6.36 -6.87
C HIS A 37 8.43 -6.67 -8.36
N PRO A 38 8.04 -5.70 -9.21
CA PRO A 38 7.96 -5.92 -10.65
C PRO A 38 9.30 -5.77 -11.36
N TYR A 39 10.34 -5.31 -10.66
CA TYR A 39 11.63 -5.00 -11.24
C TYR A 39 12.39 -6.24 -11.71
N LYS A 40 13.16 -6.07 -12.75
CA LYS A 40 13.95 -7.10 -13.41
C LYS A 40 15.01 -7.69 -12.47
N ASP A 41 15.00 -9.03 -12.36
CA ASP A 41 15.92 -9.80 -11.53
C ASP A 41 16.03 -9.23 -10.09
N TYR A 42 14.85 -9.00 -9.48
CA TYR A 42 14.70 -8.42 -8.15
C TYR A 42 14.01 -9.40 -7.22
N ASP A 43 14.63 -9.63 -6.07
CA ASP A 43 14.13 -10.60 -5.09
C ASP A 43 12.84 -10.12 -4.41
N THR A 44 12.03 -11.09 -3.99
CA THR A 44 10.89 -10.88 -3.11
C THR A 44 11.37 -10.46 -1.72
N ASP A 45 10.81 -9.41 -1.17
CA ASP A 45 11.17 -8.94 0.16
C ASP A 45 10.23 -9.49 1.24
N VAL A 46 10.82 -9.84 2.37
CA VAL A 46 10.09 -10.29 3.57
C VAL A 46 10.42 -9.35 4.73
N TYR A 47 9.40 -8.81 5.38
CA TYR A 47 9.54 -7.81 6.45
C TYR A 47 8.77 -8.19 7.70
N PRO A 48 9.33 -7.94 8.91
CA PRO A 48 8.53 -7.87 10.12
C PRO A 48 7.61 -6.64 10.04
N VAL A 49 6.34 -6.83 10.41
CA VAL A 49 5.31 -5.79 10.38
C VAL A 49 4.86 -5.52 11.81
N PRO A 50 5.26 -4.41 12.44
CA PRO A 50 4.60 -3.95 13.64
C PRO A 50 3.19 -3.46 13.27
N VAL A 51 2.19 -3.89 14.02
CA VAL A 51 0.79 -3.52 13.80
C VAL A 51 0.36 -2.63 14.94
N ILE A 52 0.06 -1.39 14.62
CA ILE A 52 -0.50 -0.41 15.54
C ILE A 52 -1.76 0.13 14.90
N ASN A 53 -2.91 -0.05 15.55
CA ASN A 53 -4.15 0.50 15.06
C ASN A 53 -4.84 1.29 16.18
N TYR A 54 -5.37 2.43 15.81
CA TYR A 54 -6.21 3.25 16.65
C TYR A 54 -7.38 3.79 15.82
N GLU A 55 -8.56 3.70 16.35
CA GLU A 55 -9.77 4.29 15.76
C GLU A 55 -10.50 5.08 16.81
N GLY A 56 -10.49 6.39 16.67
CA GLY A 56 -11.20 7.34 17.53
C GLY A 56 -12.19 8.18 16.74
N ASP A 57 -12.85 9.13 17.42
CA ASP A 57 -13.85 10.01 16.80
C ASP A 57 -13.22 10.96 15.78
N ASN A 58 -12.05 11.51 16.09
CA ASN A 58 -11.39 12.53 15.30
C ASN A 58 -10.14 12.00 14.57
N PHE A 59 -9.46 10.99 15.12
CA PHE A 59 -8.21 10.48 14.59
C PHE A 59 -8.29 8.98 14.38
N TRP A 60 -7.61 8.54 13.35
CA TRP A 60 -7.34 7.13 13.13
C TRP A 60 -5.88 6.92 12.78
N PHE A 61 -5.36 5.74 13.14
CA PHE A 61 -4.04 5.28 12.74
C PHE A 61 -4.11 3.79 12.43
N ARG A 62 -3.57 3.37 11.30
CA ARG A 62 -3.56 1.96 10.87
C ARG A 62 -2.27 1.65 10.13
N GLY A 63 -1.49 0.77 10.73
CA GLY A 63 -0.20 0.38 10.17
C GLY A 63 0.74 1.58 9.99
N LEU A 64 0.95 2.00 8.75
CA LEU A 64 1.86 3.10 8.40
C LEU A 64 1.13 4.36 7.93
N GLY A 65 -0.15 4.47 8.19
CA GLY A 65 -0.94 5.62 7.83
C GLY A 65 -1.87 6.06 8.95
N GLY A 66 -2.25 7.31 8.88
CA GLY A 66 -3.21 7.89 9.81
C GLY A 66 -3.94 9.07 9.19
N GLY A 67 -4.93 9.56 9.89
CA GLY A 67 -5.70 10.70 9.42
C GLY A 67 -6.51 11.36 10.50
N TYR A 68 -7.00 12.53 10.13
CA TYR A 68 -7.96 13.31 10.92
C TYR A 68 -9.29 13.32 10.17
N TYR A 69 -10.36 12.93 10.84
CA TYR A 69 -11.69 12.93 10.26
C TYR A 69 -12.24 14.36 10.17
N LEU A 70 -12.57 14.77 8.96
CA LEU A 70 -13.35 15.98 8.69
C LEU A 70 -14.85 15.68 8.80
N TRP A 71 -15.21 14.42 8.50
CA TRP A 71 -16.56 13.88 8.61
C TRP A 71 -16.46 12.41 9.02
N ASN A 72 -17.21 12.00 10.03
CA ASN A 72 -17.16 10.65 10.58
C ASN A 72 -18.53 10.25 11.13
N ASP A 73 -19.34 9.63 10.29
CA ASP A 73 -20.61 9.03 10.71
C ASP A 73 -20.70 7.55 10.30
N ALA A 74 -21.87 6.96 10.46
CA ALA A 74 -22.09 5.54 10.18
C ALA A 74 -22.00 5.21 8.68
N THR A 75 -22.24 6.17 7.80
CA THR A 75 -22.34 6.02 6.36
C THR A 75 -21.12 6.58 5.65
N ASP A 76 -20.59 7.68 6.13
CA ASP A 76 -19.58 8.45 5.43
C ASP A 76 -18.41 8.81 6.32
N LYS A 77 -17.20 8.59 5.81
CA LYS A 77 -15.97 9.00 6.48
C LYS A 77 -15.09 9.77 5.49
N LEU A 78 -14.85 11.04 5.77
CA LEU A 78 -13.91 11.87 5.02
C LEU A 78 -12.76 12.26 5.95
N SER A 79 -11.53 12.06 5.54
CA SER A 79 -10.35 12.42 6.33
C SER A 79 -9.26 13.08 5.51
N ILE A 80 -8.52 13.98 6.13
CA ILE A 80 -7.16 14.30 5.72
C ILE A 80 -6.32 13.10 6.14
N THR A 81 -5.51 12.58 5.23
CA THR A 81 -4.72 11.36 5.47
C THR A 81 -3.26 11.56 5.12
N ALA A 82 -2.39 10.88 5.83
CA ALA A 82 -0.99 10.73 5.46
C ALA A 82 -0.58 9.28 5.68
N TYR A 83 0.23 8.75 4.76
CA TYR A 83 0.72 7.38 4.84
C TYR A 83 2.10 7.24 4.21
N TRP A 84 2.87 6.28 4.71
CA TRP A 84 4.13 5.91 4.11
C TRP A 84 3.89 5.01 2.90
N SER A 85 4.37 5.45 1.73
CA SER A 85 4.43 4.63 0.52
C SER A 85 5.75 3.89 0.49
N PRO A 86 5.75 2.54 0.61
CA PRO A 86 6.98 1.76 0.70
C PRO A 86 7.58 1.43 -0.66
N LEU A 87 6.99 1.90 -1.73
CA LEU A 87 7.51 1.66 -3.07
C LEU A 87 8.94 2.19 -3.16
N TYR A 88 9.87 1.35 -3.57
CA TYR A 88 11.28 1.69 -3.72
C TYR A 88 11.97 0.78 -4.73
N PHE A 89 13.14 1.20 -5.17
CA PHE A 89 14.09 0.40 -5.93
C PHE A 89 15.51 0.70 -5.43
N LYS A 90 16.31 -0.32 -5.22
CA LYS A 90 17.73 -0.21 -4.90
C LYS A 90 18.53 -0.95 -5.96
N ALA A 91 19.31 -0.22 -6.72
CA ALA A 91 20.08 -0.74 -7.83
C ALA A 91 20.96 -1.96 -7.44
N LYS A 92 21.58 -1.92 -6.27
CA LYS A 92 22.44 -2.99 -5.75
C LYS A 92 21.73 -4.31 -5.40
N ASP A 93 20.40 -4.24 -5.19
CA ASP A 93 19.59 -5.42 -4.78
C ASP A 93 19.06 -6.17 -6.04
N SER A 94 19.23 -5.64 -7.26
CA SER A 94 18.96 -6.36 -8.52
C SER A 94 20.10 -7.31 -8.89
N GLY A 95 19.75 -8.49 -9.38
CA GLY A 95 20.69 -9.45 -9.99
C GLY A 95 21.19 -9.02 -11.36
N ASP A 96 20.40 -8.21 -12.09
CA ASP A 96 20.72 -7.73 -13.43
C ASP A 96 21.83 -6.68 -13.43
N HIS A 97 22.85 -6.88 -14.27
CA HIS A 97 24.02 -6.00 -14.36
C HIS A 97 23.66 -4.57 -14.80
N GLN A 98 22.73 -4.42 -15.74
CA GLN A 98 22.33 -3.10 -16.25
C GLN A 98 21.52 -2.32 -15.18
N MET A 99 20.64 -3.00 -14.45
CA MET A 99 19.86 -2.43 -13.38
C MET A 99 20.74 -1.87 -12.25
N ARG A 100 21.87 -2.49 -11.98
CA ARG A 100 22.84 -2.02 -10.95
C ARG A 100 23.46 -0.67 -11.25
N HIS A 101 23.33 -0.15 -12.46
CA HIS A 101 23.83 1.15 -12.87
C HIS A 101 22.75 2.23 -12.86
N LEU A 102 21.53 1.92 -12.40
CA LEU A 102 20.47 2.90 -12.20
C LEU A 102 20.62 3.64 -10.86
N ASP A 103 19.92 4.74 -10.71
CA ASP A 103 19.80 5.43 -9.44
C ASP A 103 18.79 4.71 -8.54
N ASP A 104 18.98 4.78 -7.23
CA ASP A 104 18.02 4.26 -6.25
C ASP A 104 16.74 5.11 -6.26
N ARG A 105 15.58 4.47 -6.12
CA ARG A 105 14.28 5.11 -5.89
C ARG A 105 13.88 4.95 -4.44
N LYS A 106 13.59 6.04 -3.78
CA LYS A 106 13.27 6.07 -2.34
C LYS A 106 11.78 5.94 -2.12
N SER A 107 11.43 5.29 -1.01
CA SER A 107 10.08 5.38 -0.46
C SER A 107 9.75 6.81 -0.06
N THR A 108 8.47 7.15 0.02
CA THR A 108 8.04 8.51 0.34
C THR A 108 6.84 8.56 1.28
N MET A 109 6.59 9.73 1.86
CA MET A 109 5.35 10.03 2.58
C MET A 109 4.36 10.64 1.60
N MET A 110 3.15 10.10 1.56
CA MET A 110 2.03 10.61 0.78
C MET A 110 1.03 11.28 1.71
N ALA A 111 0.45 12.41 1.31
CA ALA A 111 -0.64 13.05 2.05
C ALA A 111 -1.73 13.57 1.10
N GLY A 112 -2.97 13.57 1.59
CA GLY A 112 -4.12 13.96 0.80
C GLY A 112 -5.44 13.74 1.48
N LEU A 113 -6.45 13.32 0.74
CA LEU A 113 -7.82 13.08 1.21
C LEU A 113 -8.20 11.61 0.99
N SER A 114 -8.86 11.05 1.99
CA SER A 114 -9.47 9.72 1.91
C SER A 114 -10.95 9.81 2.24
N TYR A 115 -11.77 9.15 1.42
CA TYR A 115 -13.21 9.07 1.63
C TYR A 115 -13.67 7.62 1.56
N ALA A 116 -14.56 7.23 2.45
CA ALA A 116 -15.22 5.94 2.45
C ALA A 116 -16.73 6.12 2.63
N HIS A 117 -17.52 5.46 1.76
CA HIS A 117 -18.97 5.42 1.83
C HIS A 117 -19.43 4.00 2.11
N PHE A 118 -20.11 3.80 3.25
CA PHE A 118 -20.56 2.50 3.73
C PHE A 118 -21.98 2.22 3.26
N ILE A 119 -22.17 1.03 2.72
CA ILE A 119 -23.44 0.48 2.29
C ILE A 119 -23.72 -0.83 3.04
N GLN A 120 -24.90 -1.40 2.87
CA GLN A 120 -25.35 -2.57 3.63
C GLN A 120 -24.36 -3.75 3.64
N TYR A 121 -23.67 -4.01 2.51
CA TYR A 121 -22.81 -5.19 2.35
C TYR A 121 -21.35 -4.84 2.04
N GLY A 122 -20.92 -3.62 2.31
CA GLY A 122 -19.55 -3.22 2.02
C GLY A 122 -19.37 -1.72 2.01
N TYR A 123 -18.34 -1.26 1.28
CA TYR A 123 -18.05 0.17 1.18
C TYR A 123 -17.24 0.47 -0.07
N LEU A 124 -17.43 1.69 -0.56
CA LEU A 124 -16.54 2.32 -1.52
C LEU A 124 -15.45 3.06 -0.75
N ARG A 125 -14.23 2.96 -1.21
CA ARG A 125 -13.09 3.69 -0.67
C ARG A 125 -12.39 4.42 -1.81
N THR A 126 -12.02 5.69 -1.57
CA THR A 126 -11.16 6.43 -2.48
C THR A 126 -10.13 7.24 -1.69
N THR A 127 -8.91 7.34 -2.22
CA THR A 127 -7.83 8.12 -1.62
C THR A 127 -7.06 8.82 -2.72
N LEU A 128 -6.97 10.14 -2.65
CA LEU A 128 -6.16 10.96 -3.53
C LEU A 128 -5.05 11.59 -2.69
N ALA A 129 -3.79 11.30 -3.02
CA ALA A 129 -2.65 11.77 -2.24
C ALA A 129 -1.47 12.13 -3.14
N GLY A 130 -0.67 13.10 -2.70
CA GLY A 130 0.57 13.53 -3.36
C GLY A 130 1.79 13.26 -2.49
N ASP A 131 2.95 13.17 -3.13
CA ASP A 131 4.24 13.07 -2.47
C ASP A 131 4.55 14.34 -1.66
N THR A 132 4.98 14.18 -0.42
CA THR A 132 5.32 15.29 0.49
C THR A 132 6.79 15.41 0.82
N LEU A 133 7.63 14.48 0.36
CA LEU A 133 9.07 14.46 0.62
C LEU A 133 9.91 14.80 -0.61
N ASP A 134 9.29 15.29 -1.68
CA ASP A 134 9.97 15.72 -2.92
C ASP A 134 10.82 14.59 -3.55
N ASN A 135 10.38 13.33 -3.40
CA ASN A 135 11.04 12.20 -4.04
C ASN A 135 10.52 11.97 -5.46
N SER A 136 9.23 11.70 -5.60
CA SER A 136 8.59 11.47 -6.91
C SER A 136 7.86 12.69 -7.45
N ASN A 137 7.47 13.62 -6.59
CA ASN A 137 6.51 14.70 -6.93
C ASN A 137 5.22 14.15 -7.57
N GLY A 138 4.91 12.89 -7.27
CA GLY A 138 3.83 12.15 -7.87
C GLY A 138 2.52 12.27 -7.11
N ILE A 139 1.43 12.00 -7.83
CA ILE A 139 0.08 11.89 -7.29
C ILE A 139 -0.40 10.47 -7.53
N VAL A 140 -1.07 9.90 -6.52
CA VAL A 140 -1.70 8.59 -6.58
C VAL A 140 -3.18 8.73 -6.24
N TRP A 141 -4.03 8.12 -7.03
CA TRP A 141 -5.46 8.01 -6.77
C TRP A 141 -5.88 6.55 -6.74
N ASP A 142 -6.26 6.07 -5.56
CA ASP A 142 -6.73 4.70 -5.32
C ASP A 142 -8.25 4.69 -5.12
N MET A 143 -8.93 3.78 -5.79
CA MET A 143 -10.37 3.57 -5.66
C MET A 143 -10.66 2.08 -5.55
N ALA A 144 -11.52 1.69 -4.60
CA ALA A 144 -11.93 0.31 -4.41
C ALA A 144 -13.39 0.18 -4.00
N TRP A 145 -14.01 -0.91 -4.42
CA TRP A 145 -15.21 -1.43 -3.82
C TRP A 145 -14.89 -2.70 -3.05
N LEU A 146 -15.32 -2.74 -1.78
CA LEU A 146 -15.05 -3.83 -0.85
C LEU A 146 -16.38 -4.40 -0.34
N TYR A 147 -16.53 -5.71 -0.47
CA TYR A 147 -17.63 -6.45 0.14
C TYR A 147 -17.20 -6.94 1.52
N ARG A 148 -18.08 -6.79 2.53
CA ARG A 148 -17.76 -7.21 3.90
C ARG A 148 -18.68 -8.31 4.34
N TYR A 149 -18.10 -9.46 4.64
CA TYR A 149 -18.79 -10.60 5.22
C TYR A 149 -18.31 -10.84 6.64
N THR A 150 -19.24 -10.93 7.60
CA THR A 150 -18.94 -11.22 9.01
C THR A 150 -19.81 -12.35 9.48
N ASN A 151 -19.20 -13.37 10.10
CA ASN A 151 -19.88 -14.50 10.70
C ASN A 151 -19.16 -14.94 11.99
N GLY A 152 -19.80 -14.74 13.14
CA GLY A 152 -19.16 -14.95 14.45
C GLY A 152 -17.90 -14.09 14.60
N GLY A 153 -16.77 -14.71 14.91
CA GLY A 153 -15.47 -14.04 15.04
C GLY A 153 -14.76 -13.77 13.71
N LEU A 154 -15.25 -14.32 12.59
CA LEU A 154 -14.61 -14.18 11.28
C LEU A 154 -15.16 -12.99 10.52
N THR A 155 -14.28 -12.15 10.02
CA THR A 155 -14.58 -11.11 9.03
C THR A 155 -13.72 -11.34 7.79
N VAL A 156 -14.33 -11.36 6.60
CA VAL A 156 -13.65 -11.48 5.31
C VAL A 156 -14.09 -10.32 4.43
N THR A 157 -13.13 -9.64 3.82
CA THR A 157 -13.37 -8.45 3.02
C THR A 157 -12.63 -8.56 1.69
N PRO A 158 -13.22 -9.22 0.67
CA PRO A 158 -12.73 -9.14 -0.70
C PRO A 158 -13.02 -7.78 -1.30
N GLY A 159 -12.16 -7.33 -2.20
CA GLY A 159 -12.32 -6.07 -2.90
C GLY A 159 -11.73 -6.09 -4.30
N ILE A 160 -12.26 -5.21 -5.13
CA ILE A 160 -11.70 -4.87 -6.44
C ILE A 160 -11.44 -3.37 -6.48
N GLY A 161 -10.37 -2.99 -7.12
CA GLY A 161 -10.03 -1.57 -7.21
C GLY A 161 -9.17 -1.25 -8.41
N VAL A 162 -8.87 0.03 -8.52
CA VAL A 162 -7.97 0.57 -9.53
C VAL A 162 -7.14 1.68 -8.90
N GLN A 163 -5.87 1.72 -9.26
CA GLN A 163 -4.94 2.77 -8.85
C GLN A 163 -4.49 3.54 -10.08
N TRP A 164 -4.65 4.85 -10.03
CA TRP A 164 -4.06 5.77 -10.98
C TRP A 164 -2.78 6.38 -10.40
N ASN A 165 -1.73 6.40 -11.19
CA ASN A 165 -0.48 7.06 -10.89
C ASN A 165 -0.23 8.16 -11.92
N SER A 166 0.14 9.35 -11.45
CA SER A 166 0.57 10.43 -12.35
C SER A 166 1.86 10.08 -13.09
N GLU A 167 2.14 10.80 -14.18
CA GLU A 167 3.38 10.71 -14.95
C GLU A 167 4.60 10.82 -14.03
N ASN A 168 4.68 11.82 -13.15
CA ASN A 168 5.80 11.99 -12.23
C ASN A 168 6.02 10.78 -11.32
N GLN A 169 4.92 10.17 -10.83
CA GLN A 169 4.98 8.95 -10.01
C GLN A 169 5.59 7.79 -10.80
N ASN A 170 5.11 7.58 -12.02
CA ASN A 170 5.60 6.51 -12.88
C ASN A 170 7.03 6.78 -13.37
N GLU A 171 7.36 8.02 -13.76
CA GLU A 171 8.69 8.38 -14.21
C GLU A 171 9.73 8.15 -13.11
N TYR A 172 9.42 8.52 -11.88
CA TYR A 172 10.34 8.31 -10.75
C TYR A 172 10.62 6.83 -10.50
N TYR A 173 9.61 5.98 -10.47
CA TYR A 173 9.79 4.57 -10.11
C TYR A 173 10.16 3.67 -11.28
N TYR A 174 9.72 4.00 -12.50
CA TYR A 174 9.85 3.13 -13.67
C TYR A 174 10.54 3.79 -14.87
N GLY A 175 10.85 5.08 -14.78
CA GLY A 175 11.57 5.80 -15.82
C GLY A 175 13.06 5.48 -15.86
N VAL A 176 13.65 5.59 -17.04
CA VAL A 176 15.10 5.53 -17.26
C VAL A 176 15.55 6.81 -17.96
N SER A 177 16.22 7.67 -17.21
CA SER A 177 16.73 8.95 -17.70
C SER A 177 17.84 8.75 -18.75
N ARG A 178 18.13 9.79 -19.53
CA ARG A 178 19.22 9.75 -20.52
C ARG A 178 20.59 9.43 -19.88
N LYS A 179 20.83 9.92 -18.66
CA LYS A 179 22.08 9.66 -17.92
C LYS A 179 22.16 8.19 -17.49
N GLU A 180 21.06 7.65 -16.98
CA GLU A 180 20.97 6.25 -16.60
C GLU A 180 21.09 5.33 -17.81
N SER A 181 20.42 5.66 -18.92
CA SER A 181 20.54 4.94 -20.20
C SER A 181 21.98 4.87 -20.68
N ALA A 182 22.69 5.99 -20.65
CA ALA A 182 24.09 6.05 -21.13
C ALA A 182 25.05 5.18 -20.28
N ARG A 183 24.82 5.07 -18.96
CA ARG A 183 25.72 4.29 -18.08
C ARG A 183 25.29 2.84 -17.90
N SER A 184 23.99 2.52 -18.04
CA SER A 184 23.46 1.17 -17.86
C SER A 184 23.37 0.38 -19.17
N GLY A 185 23.24 1.08 -20.30
CA GLY A 185 22.92 0.47 -21.59
C GLY A 185 21.43 0.07 -21.73
N LEU A 186 20.59 0.35 -20.74
CA LEU A 186 19.14 0.20 -20.87
C LEU A 186 18.58 1.30 -21.79
N ARG A 187 17.51 0.98 -22.50
CA ARG A 187 16.77 1.98 -23.30
C ARG A 187 16.24 3.08 -22.39
N GLY A 188 16.42 4.35 -22.77
CA GLY A 188 15.75 5.48 -22.11
C GLY A 188 14.25 5.29 -22.17
N TYR A 189 13.54 5.58 -21.06
CA TYR A 189 12.11 5.38 -20.95
C TYR A 189 11.47 6.46 -20.09
N ASN A 190 10.36 7.01 -20.56
CA ASN A 190 9.59 8.06 -19.88
C ASN A 190 8.11 7.65 -19.91
N PRO A 191 7.60 6.97 -18.87
CA PRO A 191 6.21 6.56 -18.81
C PRO A 191 5.28 7.74 -18.57
N ASN A 192 4.08 7.68 -19.14
CA ASN A 192 2.99 8.61 -18.84
C ASN A 192 2.23 8.18 -17.56
N ASP A 193 1.12 8.87 -17.27
CA ASP A 193 0.18 8.44 -16.24
C ASP A 193 -0.44 7.08 -16.58
N SER A 194 -0.89 6.37 -15.58
CA SER A 194 -1.37 5.01 -15.79
C SER A 194 -2.42 4.55 -14.79
N TRP A 195 -3.24 3.59 -15.23
CA TRP A 195 -4.25 2.91 -14.42
C TRP A 195 -3.88 1.44 -14.25
N SER A 196 -3.82 0.98 -13.02
CA SER A 196 -3.50 -0.40 -12.66
C SER A 196 -4.64 -1.00 -11.83
N PRO A 197 -5.43 -1.94 -12.38
CA PRO A 197 -6.47 -2.62 -11.64
C PRO A 197 -5.87 -3.60 -10.63
N TYR A 198 -6.60 -3.84 -9.53
CA TYR A 198 -6.18 -4.78 -8.51
C TYR A 198 -7.33 -5.54 -7.86
N LEU A 199 -6.95 -6.65 -7.26
CA LEU A 199 -7.77 -7.43 -6.34
C LEU A 199 -7.16 -7.32 -4.94
N GLU A 200 -8.00 -7.16 -3.93
CA GLU A 200 -7.56 -7.24 -2.54
C GLU A 200 -8.46 -8.16 -1.72
N LEU A 201 -7.86 -8.79 -0.73
CA LEU A 201 -8.55 -9.63 0.22
C LEU A 201 -7.99 -9.35 1.61
N SER A 202 -8.85 -9.06 2.56
CA SER A 202 -8.49 -9.11 3.96
C SER A 202 -9.37 -10.07 4.72
N ALA A 203 -8.79 -10.74 5.71
CA ALA A 203 -9.52 -11.62 6.62
C ALA A 203 -8.99 -11.42 8.03
N SER A 204 -9.89 -11.45 9.00
CA SER A 204 -9.53 -11.45 10.42
C SER A 204 -10.42 -12.41 11.19
N TYR A 205 -9.83 -13.03 12.21
CA TYR A 205 -10.55 -13.95 13.09
C TYR A 205 -10.23 -13.65 14.55
N ASN A 206 -11.27 -13.32 15.30
CA ASN A 206 -11.20 -13.15 16.75
C ASN A 206 -11.35 -14.52 17.42
N PHE A 207 -10.27 -15.03 18.00
CA PHE A 207 -10.25 -16.42 18.48
C PHE A 207 -10.25 -16.55 20.01
N LEU A 208 -9.82 -15.53 20.75
CA LEU A 208 -9.76 -15.59 22.21
C LEU A 208 -9.88 -14.17 22.79
N GLY A 209 -11.10 -13.80 23.20
CA GLY A 209 -11.35 -12.48 23.76
C GLY A 209 -10.91 -11.35 22.84
N ASP A 210 -9.85 -10.65 23.23
CA ASP A 210 -9.31 -9.49 22.51
C ASP A 210 -8.21 -9.85 21.50
N TRP A 211 -7.89 -11.12 21.34
CA TRP A 211 -6.91 -11.60 20.37
C TRP A 211 -7.52 -11.85 19.00
N SER A 212 -6.82 -11.41 17.97
CA SER A 212 -7.21 -11.64 16.58
C SER A 212 -5.99 -12.06 15.76
N VAL A 213 -6.22 -12.96 14.80
CA VAL A 213 -5.30 -13.20 13.70
C VAL A 213 -5.83 -12.49 12.46
N TYR A 214 -4.96 -11.95 11.63
CA TYR A 214 -5.33 -11.32 10.37
C TYR A 214 -4.46 -11.82 9.22
N GLY A 215 -5.00 -11.70 8.03
CA GLY A 215 -4.30 -11.88 6.77
C GLY A 215 -4.81 -10.88 5.74
N THR A 216 -3.90 -10.33 4.93
CA THR A 216 -4.23 -9.43 3.84
C THR A 216 -3.44 -9.82 2.60
N ALA A 217 -4.04 -9.66 1.44
CA ALA A 217 -3.40 -9.88 0.16
C ALA A 217 -3.87 -8.82 -0.84
N ARG A 218 -2.96 -8.32 -1.68
CA ARG A 218 -3.28 -7.48 -2.82
C ARG A 218 -2.47 -7.95 -4.02
N TYR A 219 -3.15 -8.14 -5.13
CA TYR A 219 -2.59 -8.44 -6.43
C TYR A 219 -2.92 -7.29 -7.37
N THR A 220 -1.92 -6.63 -7.91
CA THR A 220 -2.07 -5.51 -8.83
C THR A 220 -1.54 -5.92 -10.20
N ARG A 221 -2.39 -5.84 -11.22
CA ARG A 221 -1.95 -5.95 -12.61
C ARG A 221 -1.44 -4.59 -13.05
N LEU A 222 -0.19 -4.57 -13.46
CA LEU A 222 0.46 -3.34 -13.92
C LEU A 222 -0.02 -2.95 -15.32
N SER A 223 -0.13 -1.66 -15.57
CA SER A 223 -0.43 -1.10 -16.87
C SER A 223 0.72 -1.29 -17.86
N ASP A 224 0.44 -1.14 -19.14
CA ASP A 224 1.46 -1.22 -20.19
C ASP A 224 2.52 -0.11 -20.01
N GLU A 225 2.12 1.08 -19.55
CA GLU A 225 3.06 2.18 -19.20
C GLU A 225 4.11 1.77 -18.17
N VAL A 226 3.80 0.85 -17.29
CA VAL A 226 4.77 0.32 -16.32
C VAL A 226 5.52 -0.87 -16.88
N THR A 227 4.83 -1.79 -17.56
CA THR A 227 5.44 -3.03 -18.05
C THR A 227 6.35 -2.83 -19.26
N ASP A 228 6.17 -1.75 -20.03
CA ASP A 228 7.06 -1.38 -21.13
C ASP A 228 8.39 -0.78 -20.68
N SER A 229 8.51 -0.48 -19.38
CA SER A 229 9.78 -0.02 -18.82
C SER A 229 10.85 -1.10 -18.90
N PRO A 230 12.09 -0.77 -19.36
CA PRO A 230 13.19 -1.73 -19.34
C PRO A 230 13.66 -2.13 -17.94
N MET A 231 13.12 -1.50 -16.89
CA MET A 231 13.34 -1.86 -15.48
C MET A 231 12.43 -3.00 -15.01
N VAL A 232 11.40 -3.35 -15.77
CA VAL A 232 10.28 -4.21 -15.34
C VAL A 232 10.27 -5.49 -16.19
N ASP A 233 10.12 -6.64 -15.54
CA ASP A 233 9.97 -7.93 -16.23
C ASP A 233 8.70 -8.69 -15.80
N LYS A 234 7.98 -8.19 -14.79
CA LYS A 234 6.72 -8.78 -14.32
C LYS A 234 5.55 -7.88 -14.64
N SER A 235 4.46 -8.44 -15.13
CA SER A 235 3.22 -7.70 -15.42
C SER A 235 2.34 -7.48 -14.19
N TRP A 236 2.84 -7.80 -13.00
CA TRP A 236 2.10 -7.69 -11.75
C TRP A 236 3.03 -7.42 -10.57
N THR A 237 2.44 -6.91 -9.51
CA THR A 237 3.06 -6.81 -8.18
C THR A 237 2.09 -7.33 -7.13
N GLY A 238 2.61 -7.79 -6.00
CA GLY A 238 1.80 -8.40 -4.95
C GLY A 238 2.30 -8.06 -3.57
N LEU A 239 1.34 -8.03 -2.65
CA LEU A 239 1.59 -7.84 -1.24
C LEU A 239 0.75 -8.85 -0.46
N ILE A 240 1.39 -9.57 0.45
CA ILE A 240 0.71 -10.44 1.42
C ILE A 240 1.22 -10.08 2.81
N SER A 241 0.33 -9.98 3.78
CA SER A 241 0.71 -9.78 5.18
C SER A 241 -0.18 -10.61 6.09
N THR A 242 0.40 -11.14 7.16
CA THR A 242 -0.34 -11.87 8.20
C THR A 242 0.26 -11.60 9.57
N GLY A 243 -0.53 -11.71 10.61
CA GLY A 243 -0.06 -11.49 11.97
C GLY A 243 -1.14 -11.66 13.03
N ILE A 244 -0.77 -11.31 14.24
CA ILE A 244 -1.63 -11.37 15.43
C ILE A 244 -1.73 -9.98 16.02
N THR A 245 -2.91 -9.61 16.49
CA THR A 245 -3.18 -8.36 17.18
C THR A 245 -3.92 -8.61 18.49
N TYR A 246 -3.67 -7.76 19.47
CA TYR A 246 -4.40 -7.68 20.73
C TYR A 246 -5.12 -6.32 20.80
N LYS A 247 -6.38 -6.32 21.17
CA LYS A 247 -7.20 -5.13 21.35
C LYS A 247 -7.29 -4.80 22.84
N PHE A 248 -7.09 -3.53 23.17
CA PHE A 248 -7.19 -2.97 24.51
C PHE A 248 -8.55 -2.31 24.75
#